data_b707c347b0ab33d5c331762bf46019ea
#
_entry.id   b707c347b0ab33d5c331762bf46019ea
#
_cell.length_a   1.000
_cell.length_b   1.000
_cell.length_c   1.000
_cell.angle_alpha   90.00
_cell.angle_beta   90.00
_cell.angle_gamma   90.00
#
_symmetry.space_group_name_H-M   'P 1'
#
loop_
_entity.id
_entity.type
_entity.pdbx_description
1 polymer ?
#
loop_
_entity_poly.entity_id
_entity_poly.type
_entity_poly.pdbx_seq_one_letter_code
_entity_poly.pdbx_strand_id
1 'polypeptide(L)'
;MGRHEQREQLFKLLFRVEFNSLEDMPEQIKLFFQDEEIEYTEKAMNAISDKYDKIQEKLPEIDKLLDEKVEGWNTSRMGKVELTVLRIAVFEMMFDDDVPATVAINEAIEIAKVYGQETSGGFVNAVLAKFVNKQG
;
A
#
# COMPACT_ATOMS: atom_id res chain seq x y z
N MET A 1 17.39 5.21 -5.92
CA MET A 1 15.95 5.31 -5.65
C MET A 1 15.72 5.47 -4.16
N GLY A 2 15.09 6.56 -3.79
CA GLY A 2 14.79 6.84 -2.39
C GLY A 2 13.62 6.04 -1.85
N ARG A 3 13.40 6.13 -0.53
CA ARG A 3 12.32 5.38 0.13
C ARG A 3 10.94 5.78 -0.37
N HIS A 4 10.71 7.07 -0.62
CA HIS A 4 9.43 7.53 -1.15
C HIS A 4 9.18 6.95 -2.54
N GLU A 5 10.17 6.99 -3.41
CA GLU A 5 10.06 6.39 -4.74
C GLU A 5 9.80 4.89 -4.69
N GLN A 6 10.47 4.19 -3.76
CA GLN A 6 10.23 2.76 -3.58
C GLN A 6 8.78 2.50 -3.17
N ARG A 7 8.21 3.34 -2.30
CA ARG A 7 6.79 3.21 -1.92
C ARG A 7 5.86 3.46 -3.09
N GLU A 8 6.17 4.45 -3.92
CA GLU A 8 5.37 4.70 -5.12
C GLU A 8 5.41 3.50 -6.07
N GLN A 9 6.57 2.90 -6.25
CA GLN A 9 6.70 1.72 -7.10
C GLN A 9 5.99 0.52 -6.48
N LEU A 10 6.09 0.36 -5.17
CA LEU A 10 5.35 -0.67 -4.45
C LEU A 10 3.84 -0.48 -4.62
N PHE A 11 3.38 0.77 -4.51
CA PHE A 11 1.98 1.09 -4.74
C PHE A 11 1.54 0.66 -6.13
N LYS A 12 2.30 1.01 -7.16
CA LYS A 12 1.96 0.65 -8.54
C LYS A 12 1.93 -0.86 -8.75
N LEU A 13 2.85 -1.58 -8.12
CA LEU A 13 2.89 -3.04 -8.21
C LEU A 13 1.69 -3.66 -7.48
N LEU A 14 1.44 -3.24 -6.26
CA LEU A 14 0.33 -3.77 -5.46
C LEU A 14 -1.03 -3.45 -6.08
N PHE A 15 -1.14 -2.29 -6.74
CA PHE A 15 -2.37 -1.89 -7.42
C PHE A 15 -2.81 -2.93 -8.46
N ARG A 16 -1.86 -3.64 -9.07
CA ARG A 16 -2.17 -4.68 -10.07
C ARG A 16 -2.96 -5.84 -9.49
N VAL A 17 -2.91 -6.04 -8.18
CA VAL A 17 -3.70 -7.08 -7.51
C VAL A 17 -5.20 -6.87 -7.70
N GLU A 18 -5.64 -5.61 -7.89
CA GLU A 18 -7.05 -5.31 -8.11
C GLU A 18 -7.56 -5.75 -9.49
N PHE A 19 -6.66 -6.02 -10.40
CA PHE A 19 -7.01 -6.34 -11.80
C PHE A 19 -6.53 -7.71 -12.25
N ASN A 20 -5.84 -8.45 -11.41
CA ASN A 20 -5.26 -9.74 -11.75
C ASN A 20 -5.50 -10.73 -10.62
N SER A 21 -5.62 -12.02 -10.98
CA SER A 21 -5.69 -13.06 -9.96
C SER A 21 -4.32 -13.20 -9.29
N LEU A 22 -4.29 -13.78 -8.09
CA LEU A 22 -3.03 -14.05 -7.41
C LEU A 22 -2.14 -15.00 -8.20
N GLU A 23 -2.75 -15.89 -8.99
CA GLU A 23 -2.00 -16.81 -9.86
C GLU A 23 -1.24 -16.07 -10.97
N ASP A 24 -1.79 -14.95 -11.43
CA ASP A 24 -1.20 -14.16 -12.51
C ASP A 24 -0.16 -13.16 -12.00
N MET A 25 -0.11 -12.90 -10.71
CA MET A 25 0.81 -11.90 -10.15
C MET A 25 2.29 -12.18 -10.40
N PRO A 26 2.80 -13.41 -10.34
CA PRO A 26 4.22 -13.65 -10.65
C PRO A 26 4.63 -13.11 -12.02
N GLU A 27 3.78 -13.31 -13.04
CA GLU A 27 4.04 -12.76 -14.37
C GLU A 27 3.90 -11.24 -14.37
N GLN A 28 2.93 -10.69 -13.64
CA GLN A 28 2.75 -9.24 -13.53
C GLN A 28 3.95 -8.57 -12.86
N ILE A 29 4.52 -9.20 -11.85
CA ILE A 29 5.72 -8.68 -11.17
C ILE A 29 6.89 -8.64 -12.15
N LYS A 30 7.06 -9.71 -12.92
CA LYS A 30 8.11 -9.78 -13.92
C LYS A 30 7.97 -8.66 -14.96
N LEU A 31 6.76 -8.49 -15.49
CA LEU A 31 6.48 -7.44 -16.47
C LEU A 31 6.68 -6.04 -15.87
N PHE A 32 6.31 -5.87 -14.62
CA PHE A 32 6.46 -4.60 -13.93
C PHE A 32 7.92 -4.15 -13.89
N PHE A 33 8.83 -5.05 -13.54
CA PHE A 33 10.24 -4.71 -13.45
C PHE A 33 10.96 -4.65 -14.79
N GLN A 34 10.30 -5.06 -15.87
CA GLN A 34 10.83 -4.94 -17.22
C GLN A 34 10.52 -3.59 -17.89
N ASP A 35 9.81 -2.70 -17.17
CA ASP A 35 9.50 -1.38 -17.67
C ASP A 35 10.80 -0.59 -17.92
N GLU A 36 11.03 -0.21 -19.19
CA GLU A 36 12.26 0.46 -19.61
C GLU A 36 12.32 1.92 -19.16
N GLU A 37 11.21 2.50 -18.75
CA GLU A 37 11.17 3.90 -18.32
C GLU A 37 11.81 4.13 -16.96
N ILE A 38 11.95 3.07 -16.18
CA ILE A 38 12.51 3.17 -14.83
C ILE A 38 13.66 2.19 -14.69
N GLU A 39 14.81 2.72 -14.30
CA GLU A 39 15.94 1.87 -14.00
C GLU A 39 15.91 1.46 -12.53
N TYR A 40 15.76 0.17 -12.29
CA TYR A 40 15.82 -0.37 -10.94
C TYR A 40 17.20 -0.95 -10.69
N THR A 41 17.79 -0.61 -9.55
CA THR A 41 18.93 -1.37 -9.06
C THR A 41 18.41 -2.72 -8.57
N GLU A 42 19.27 -3.71 -8.54
CA GLU A 42 18.93 -5.03 -7.98
C GLU A 42 18.44 -4.89 -6.54
N LYS A 43 19.09 -4.03 -5.77
CA LYS A 43 18.71 -3.75 -4.38
C LYS A 43 17.29 -3.17 -4.28
N ALA A 44 16.94 -2.24 -5.15
CA ALA A 44 15.61 -1.63 -5.16
C ALA A 44 14.55 -2.64 -5.57
N MET A 45 14.81 -3.44 -6.61
CA MET A 45 13.88 -4.50 -7.04
C MET A 45 13.62 -5.48 -5.91
N ASN A 46 14.68 -5.92 -5.25
CA ASN A 46 14.54 -6.88 -4.15
C ASN A 46 13.75 -6.28 -2.98
N ALA A 47 14.01 -5.02 -2.63
CA ALA A 47 13.28 -4.35 -1.56
C ALA A 47 11.79 -4.24 -1.87
N ILE A 48 11.44 -3.87 -3.08
CA ILE A 48 10.04 -3.74 -3.51
C ILE A 48 9.36 -5.12 -3.55
N SER A 49 10.02 -6.11 -4.13
CA SER A 49 9.49 -7.47 -4.23
C SER A 49 9.29 -8.12 -2.86
N ASP A 50 10.26 -7.98 -1.97
CA ASP A 50 10.17 -8.54 -0.63
C ASP A 50 9.02 -7.93 0.16
N LYS A 51 8.86 -6.62 0.07
CA LYS A 51 7.78 -5.95 0.76
C LYS A 51 6.42 -6.31 0.16
N TYR A 52 6.35 -6.41 -1.17
CA TYR A 52 5.14 -6.89 -1.84
C TYR A 52 4.74 -8.27 -1.32
N ASP A 53 5.70 -9.20 -1.24
CA ASP A 53 5.43 -10.56 -0.78
C ASP A 53 4.89 -10.58 0.64
N LYS A 54 5.48 -9.79 1.52
CA LYS A 54 5.03 -9.70 2.92
C LYS A 54 3.62 -9.12 3.02
N ILE A 55 3.33 -8.09 2.24
CA ILE A 55 1.99 -7.49 2.23
C ILE A 55 0.98 -8.48 1.70
N GLN A 56 1.29 -9.14 0.59
CA GLN A 56 0.40 -10.10 -0.06
C GLN A 56 0.04 -11.23 0.91
N GLU A 57 1.00 -11.69 1.69
CA GLU A 57 0.79 -12.71 2.70
C GLU A 57 -0.19 -12.25 3.79
N LYS A 58 -0.20 -10.97 4.09
CA LYS A 58 -1.03 -10.38 5.14
C LYS A 58 -2.33 -9.74 4.63
N LEU A 59 -2.59 -9.78 3.32
CA LEU A 59 -3.77 -9.13 2.75
C LEU A 59 -5.08 -9.51 3.44
N PRO A 60 -5.37 -10.78 3.73
CA PRO A 60 -6.63 -11.10 4.41
C PRO A 60 -6.75 -10.45 5.78
N GLU A 61 -5.66 -10.41 6.54
CA GLU A 61 -5.66 -9.76 7.86
C GLU A 61 -5.80 -8.24 7.74
N ILE A 62 -5.09 -7.65 6.77
CA ILE A 62 -5.14 -6.21 6.53
C ILE A 62 -6.56 -5.78 6.15
N ASP A 63 -7.18 -6.49 5.21
CA ASP A 63 -8.53 -6.16 4.76
C ASP A 63 -9.55 -6.33 5.88
N LYS A 64 -9.38 -7.35 6.72
CA LYS A 64 -10.23 -7.55 7.88
C LYS A 64 -10.10 -6.38 8.86
N LEU A 65 -8.89 -5.94 9.14
CA LEU A 65 -8.64 -4.79 10.01
C LEU A 65 -9.30 -3.52 9.45
N LEU A 66 -9.19 -3.30 8.15
CA LEU A 66 -9.83 -2.17 7.49
C LEU A 66 -11.35 -2.23 7.63
N ASP A 67 -11.93 -3.39 7.36
CA ASP A 67 -13.39 -3.57 7.48
C ASP A 67 -13.88 -3.35 8.91
N GLU A 68 -13.10 -3.75 9.90
CA GLU A 68 -13.45 -3.57 11.31
C GLU A 68 -13.35 -2.10 11.76
N LYS A 69 -12.40 -1.35 11.22
CA LYS A 69 -12.12 0.01 11.68
C LYS A 69 -12.93 1.09 10.97
N VAL A 70 -13.42 0.81 9.78
CA VAL A 70 -14.11 1.82 8.96
C VAL A 70 -15.60 1.54 8.94
N GLU A 71 -16.36 2.27 9.76
CA GLU A 71 -17.81 2.13 9.81
C GLU A 71 -18.46 2.64 8.52
N GLY A 72 -19.41 1.89 7.99
CA GLY A 72 -20.16 2.26 6.80
C GLY A 72 -19.42 2.03 5.50
N TRP A 73 -18.15 1.65 5.55
CA TRP A 73 -17.36 1.36 4.37
C TRP A 73 -16.62 0.04 4.59
N ASN A 74 -16.53 -0.75 3.55
CA ASN A 74 -15.69 -1.95 3.58
C ASN A 74 -14.75 -1.92 2.38
N THR A 75 -13.80 -2.84 2.34
CA THR A 75 -12.78 -2.86 1.28
C THR A 75 -13.39 -2.95 -0.11
N SER A 76 -14.55 -3.62 -0.25
CA SER A 76 -15.21 -3.74 -1.55
C SER A 76 -15.84 -2.43 -2.05
N ARG A 77 -16.05 -1.47 -1.16
CA ARG A 77 -16.64 -0.17 -1.49
C ARG A 77 -15.62 0.95 -1.63
N MET A 78 -14.40 0.70 -1.21
CA MET A 78 -13.32 1.68 -1.32
C MET A 78 -12.87 1.82 -2.76
N GLY A 79 -12.43 3.01 -3.14
CA GLY A 79 -11.74 3.20 -4.41
C GLY A 79 -10.46 2.39 -4.43
N LYS A 80 -10.06 1.92 -5.60
CA LYS A 80 -8.90 1.02 -5.72
C LYS A 80 -7.57 1.69 -5.33
N VAL A 81 -7.44 2.99 -5.62
CA VAL A 81 -6.25 3.75 -5.21
C VAL A 81 -6.20 3.85 -3.69
N GLU A 82 -7.29 4.29 -3.05
CA GLU A 82 -7.36 4.43 -1.60
C GLU A 82 -7.14 3.10 -0.90
N LEU A 83 -7.75 2.03 -1.40
CA LEU A 83 -7.58 0.70 -0.83
C LEU A 83 -6.13 0.25 -0.88
N THR A 84 -5.47 0.43 -2.03
CA THR A 84 -4.07 0.03 -2.20
C THR A 84 -3.16 0.81 -1.25
N VAL A 85 -3.35 2.11 -1.18
CA VAL A 85 -2.57 2.98 -0.28
C VAL A 85 -2.79 2.57 1.18
N LEU A 86 -4.04 2.31 1.56
CA LEU A 86 -4.38 1.89 2.92
C LEU A 86 -3.77 0.53 3.27
N ARG A 87 -3.75 -0.40 2.33
CA ARG A 87 -3.13 -1.71 2.54
C ARG A 87 -1.64 -1.59 2.88
N ILE A 88 -0.93 -0.74 2.14
CA ILE A 88 0.50 -0.51 2.41
C ILE A 88 0.69 0.12 3.79
N ALA A 89 -0.07 1.17 4.09
CA ALA A 89 0.08 1.90 5.35
C ALA A 89 -0.28 1.03 6.56
N VAL A 90 -1.37 0.28 6.48
CA VAL A 90 -1.77 -0.62 7.57
C VAL A 90 -0.71 -1.70 7.78
N PHE A 91 -0.16 -2.25 6.69
CA PHE A 91 0.94 -3.19 6.82
C PHE A 91 2.11 -2.55 7.58
N GLU A 92 2.52 -1.35 7.19
CA GLU A 92 3.63 -0.67 7.84
C GLU A 92 3.34 -0.36 9.31
N MET A 93 2.14 0.07 9.62
CA MET A 93 1.77 0.43 10.99
C MET A 93 1.63 -0.78 11.92
N MET A 94 1.14 -1.89 11.40
CA MET A 94 0.78 -3.04 12.23
C MET A 94 1.81 -4.17 12.19
N PHE A 95 2.58 -4.28 11.12
CA PHE A 95 3.45 -5.44 10.90
C PHE A 95 4.91 -5.09 10.62
N ASP A 96 5.25 -3.82 10.48
CA ASP A 96 6.63 -3.39 10.16
C ASP A 96 7.12 -2.43 11.25
N ASP A 97 7.92 -2.93 12.17
CA ASP A 97 8.43 -2.15 13.29
C ASP A 97 9.46 -1.09 12.87
N ASP A 98 9.99 -1.20 11.66
CA ASP A 98 11.02 -0.27 11.18
C ASP A 98 10.43 1.03 10.65
N VAL A 99 9.11 1.09 10.48
CA VAL A 99 8.45 2.29 9.95
C VAL A 99 7.60 2.96 11.04
N PRO A 100 7.95 4.17 11.46
CA PRO A 100 7.09 4.90 12.40
C PRO A 100 5.71 5.17 11.81
N ALA A 101 4.68 5.13 12.64
CA ALA A 101 3.31 5.34 12.20
C ALA A 101 3.12 6.66 11.47
N THR A 102 3.77 7.73 11.95
CA THR A 102 3.68 9.05 11.32
C THR A 102 4.24 9.04 9.90
N VAL A 103 5.31 8.29 9.66
CA VAL A 103 5.90 8.16 8.32
C VAL A 103 4.94 7.39 7.41
N ALA A 104 4.39 6.27 7.89
CA ALA A 104 3.45 5.46 7.11
C ALA A 104 2.22 6.30 6.69
N ILE A 105 1.67 7.06 7.62
CA ILE A 105 0.49 7.89 7.36
C ILE A 105 0.82 8.99 6.35
N ASN A 106 1.90 9.73 6.56
CA ASN A 106 2.26 10.85 5.69
C ASN A 106 2.56 10.39 4.27
N GLU A 107 3.26 9.28 4.12
CA GLU A 107 3.57 8.73 2.80
C GLU A 107 2.30 8.24 2.09
N ALA A 108 1.40 7.62 2.82
CA ALA A 108 0.11 7.19 2.27
C ALA A 108 -0.70 8.37 1.74
N ILE A 109 -0.76 9.46 2.51
CA ILE A 109 -1.47 10.67 2.11
C ILE A 109 -0.86 11.26 0.84
N GLU A 110 0.46 11.33 0.76
CA GLU A 110 1.14 11.87 -0.42
C GLU A 110 0.84 11.05 -1.68
N ILE A 111 0.90 9.73 -1.59
CA ILE A 111 0.58 8.86 -2.72
C ILE A 111 -0.89 9.01 -3.12
N ALA A 112 -1.78 9.07 -2.15
CA ALA A 112 -3.21 9.26 -2.42
C ALA A 112 -3.49 10.59 -3.14
N LYS A 113 -2.75 11.65 -2.79
CA LYS A 113 -2.89 12.95 -3.47
C LYS A 113 -2.43 12.90 -4.92
N VAL A 114 -1.40 12.14 -5.20
CA VAL A 114 -0.84 12.05 -6.55
C VAL A 114 -1.71 11.18 -7.46
N TYR A 115 -2.16 10.04 -6.98
CA TYR A 115 -2.82 9.04 -7.81
C TYR A 115 -4.33 8.96 -7.64
N GLY A 116 -4.86 9.53 -6.58
CA GLY A 116 -6.29 9.51 -6.29
C GLY A 116 -7.00 10.78 -6.70
N GLN A 117 -8.15 11.00 -6.09
CA GLN A 117 -8.96 12.18 -6.29
C GLN A 117 -8.65 13.24 -5.24
N GLU A 118 -9.23 14.42 -5.40
CA GLU A 118 -9.02 15.54 -4.48
C GLU A 118 -9.31 15.17 -3.01
N THR A 119 -10.32 14.33 -2.80
CA THR A 119 -10.73 13.92 -1.45
C THR A 119 -9.98 12.71 -0.90
N SER A 120 -9.14 12.06 -1.71
CA SER A 120 -8.50 10.80 -1.32
C SER A 120 -7.55 10.95 -0.13
N GLY A 121 -6.75 12.03 -0.11
CA GLY A 121 -5.83 12.28 0.99
C GLY A 121 -6.53 12.40 2.33
N GLY A 122 -7.63 13.14 2.37
CA GLY A 122 -8.43 13.30 3.59
C GLY A 122 -9.06 11.99 4.06
N PHE A 123 -9.59 11.22 3.12
CA PHE A 123 -10.17 9.91 3.44
C PHE A 123 -9.11 8.97 4.03
N VAL A 124 -7.96 8.89 3.39
CA VAL A 124 -6.86 8.03 3.85
C VAL A 124 -6.41 8.45 5.25
N ASN A 125 -6.25 9.75 5.48
CA ASN A 125 -5.86 10.25 6.79
C ASN A 125 -6.89 9.87 7.87
N ALA A 126 -8.18 10.05 7.58
CA ALA A 126 -9.24 9.72 8.53
C ALA A 126 -9.26 8.23 8.88
N VAL A 127 -9.09 7.36 7.89
CA VAL A 127 -9.04 5.92 8.12
C VAL A 127 -7.82 5.55 8.95
N LEU A 128 -6.64 6.03 8.58
CA LEU A 128 -5.40 5.66 9.26
C LEU A 128 -5.33 6.19 10.69
N ALA A 129 -6.00 7.31 10.97
CA ALA A 129 -6.07 7.83 12.33
C ALA A 129 -6.70 6.80 13.28
N LYS A 130 -7.56 5.93 12.78
CA LYS A 130 -8.19 4.87 13.58
C LYS A 130 -7.24 3.74 13.94
N PHE A 131 -6.10 3.66 13.26
CA PHE A 131 -5.07 2.66 13.52
C PHE A 131 -3.96 3.18 14.44
N VAL A 132 -3.96 4.46 14.73
CA VAL A 132 -2.98 5.01 15.66
C VAL A 132 -3.26 4.45 17.04
N ASN A 133 -2.22 3.94 17.67
CA ASN A 133 -2.34 3.32 18.97
C ASN A 133 -2.79 4.36 20.00
N LYS A 134 -3.95 4.11 20.61
CA LYS A 134 -4.49 4.99 21.64
C LYS A 134 -4.19 4.51 23.04
N GLN A 135 -3.10 3.81 23.20
CA GLN A 135 -2.61 3.49 24.52
C GLN A 135 -2.08 4.77 25.13
N GLY A 136 -2.86 5.31 25.78
CA GLY A 136 -2.36 6.47 26.53
C GLY A 136 -3.04 6.52 27.62
#